data_2635d2a853ab64c3635e0a3ba67c89f8
#
_entry.id   2635d2a853ab64c3635e0a3ba67c89f8
#
_cell.length_a   1.000
_cell.length_b   1.000
_cell.length_c   1.000
_cell.angle_alpha   90.00
_cell.angle_beta   90.00
_cell.angle_gamma   90.00
#
_symmetry.space_group_name_H-M   'P 1'
#
loop_
_entity.id
_entity.type
_entity.pdbx_description
1 polymer ?
#
loop_
_entity_poly.entity_id
_entity_poly.type
_entity_poly.pdbx_seq_one_letter_code
_entity_poly.pdbx_strand_id
1 'polypeptide(L)'
;MKRYLVFADGEIIEGTAFGASHAATGELVFTTGMGGYIETMTDPSYAGQIILQTFPLIGNYGIIPADFEGRSAACGYVVREWCEHPFNFRCEMTLDTYLKEAGIPGICGVDTRAITKKIRESGVMNAMITDDPDVDLAAIASYRITDAVAAVSCRTPYTVSPENSSHSVVLLDYGCKKNIIRELVKRNCTVRVLPHTATAEEILSLSPDGVMLSNGPGDPADNKAEIAVLSELAGKVPIFGICLGHQLLALALGGKTEKLKYGHRGVNQPVTDLVSKRTYMTSQNHGYAVVSDSIRQVGAVRFRNANDGTCEGVDYPELRAFSVQFHPEAVLTEYGHDILYNFCIAAEKFNCR
;
A
#
# COMPACT_ATOMS: atom_id res chain seq x y z
N MET A 1 -17.11 -16.33 -21.30
CA MET A 1 -17.07 -17.52 -20.44
C MET A 1 -17.63 -17.13 -19.08
N LYS A 2 -18.44 -17.98 -18.44
CA LYS A 2 -18.93 -17.72 -17.07
C LYS A 2 -17.78 -17.82 -16.07
N ARG A 3 -17.81 -16.99 -15.05
CA ARG A 3 -16.91 -16.98 -13.91
C ARG A 3 -17.69 -16.61 -12.66
N TYR A 4 -17.25 -17.11 -11.52
CA TYR A 4 -17.94 -16.92 -10.25
C TYR A 4 -17.03 -16.25 -9.22
N LEU A 5 -17.61 -15.38 -8.43
CA LEU A 5 -17.03 -14.89 -7.18
C LEU A 5 -17.75 -15.62 -6.05
N VAL A 6 -17.04 -16.50 -5.37
CA VAL A 6 -17.57 -17.32 -4.27
C VAL A 6 -17.04 -16.77 -2.96
N PHE A 7 -17.94 -16.39 -2.06
CA PHE A 7 -17.60 -15.88 -0.74
C PHE A 7 -17.45 -16.99 0.29
N ALA A 8 -16.69 -16.75 1.35
CA ALA A 8 -16.51 -17.69 2.45
C ALA A 8 -17.82 -18.08 3.17
N ASP A 9 -18.86 -17.22 3.08
CA ASP A 9 -20.20 -17.50 3.65
C ASP A 9 -21.11 -18.32 2.72
N GLY A 10 -20.60 -18.72 1.53
CA GLY A 10 -21.31 -19.54 0.55
C GLY A 10 -22.12 -18.74 -0.47
N GLU A 11 -22.17 -17.41 -0.41
CA GLU A 11 -22.79 -16.62 -1.46
C GLU A 11 -21.96 -16.73 -2.75
N ILE A 12 -22.64 -16.87 -3.89
CA ILE A 12 -22.05 -17.02 -5.22
C ILE A 12 -22.60 -15.90 -6.11
N ILE A 13 -21.71 -15.16 -6.73
CA ILE A 13 -22.05 -14.14 -7.73
C ILE A 13 -21.51 -14.59 -9.07
N GLU A 14 -22.40 -14.75 -10.06
CA GLU A 14 -22.06 -15.07 -11.45
C GLU A 14 -21.69 -13.79 -12.21
N GLY A 15 -20.64 -13.86 -13.02
CA GLY A 15 -20.19 -12.82 -13.92
C GLY A 15 -19.52 -13.40 -15.16
N THR A 16 -18.75 -12.56 -15.84
CA THR A 16 -18.01 -12.91 -17.06
C THR A 16 -16.51 -12.89 -16.78
N ALA A 17 -15.80 -13.92 -17.29
CA ALA A 17 -14.36 -14.04 -17.15
C ALA A 17 -13.61 -13.05 -18.01
N PHE A 18 -12.55 -12.44 -17.44
CA PHE A 18 -11.49 -11.75 -18.16
C PHE A 18 -10.17 -11.97 -17.38
N GLY A 19 -9.03 -11.56 -17.94
CA GLY A 19 -7.73 -11.86 -17.34
C GLY A 19 -7.34 -13.33 -17.40
N ALA A 20 -6.55 -13.80 -16.44
CA ALA A 20 -6.04 -15.18 -16.39
C ALA A 20 -7.14 -16.21 -16.16
N SER A 21 -6.89 -17.48 -16.55
CA SER A 21 -7.90 -18.55 -16.59
C SER A 21 -7.78 -19.56 -15.44
N HIS A 22 -7.15 -19.19 -14.31
CA HIS A 22 -7.07 -20.06 -13.13
C HIS A 22 -7.90 -19.49 -11.98
N ALA A 23 -8.23 -20.32 -11.01
CA ALA A 23 -8.90 -19.91 -9.78
C ALA A 23 -7.91 -19.24 -8.81
N ALA A 24 -8.38 -18.25 -8.06
CA ALA A 24 -7.56 -17.61 -7.03
C ALA A 24 -8.39 -17.20 -5.82
N THR A 25 -7.87 -17.48 -4.64
CA THR A 25 -8.44 -17.07 -3.36
C THR A 25 -7.70 -15.86 -2.80
N GLY A 26 -8.41 -14.93 -2.18
CA GLY A 26 -7.82 -13.76 -1.55
C GLY A 26 -8.78 -13.07 -0.59
N GLU A 27 -8.25 -12.15 0.22
CA GLU A 27 -9.08 -11.24 1.00
C GLU A 27 -9.69 -10.21 0.05
N LEU A 28 -11.02 -10.17 -0.05
CA LEU A 28 -11.74 -9.26 -0.94
C LEU A 28 -11.83 -7.87 -0.32
N VAL A 29 -11.23 -6.90 -0.99
CA VAL A 29 -11.19 -5.50 -0.58
C VAL A 29 -11.70 -4.60 -1.70
N PHE A 30 -12.22 -3.41 -1.37
CA PHE A 30 -12.71 -2.47 -2.37
C PHE A 30 -11.95 -1.15 -2.34
N THR A 31 -11.86 -0.49 -3.48
CA THR A 31 -11.37 0.87 -3.61
C THR A 31 -12.42 1.78 -4.25
N THR A 32 -12.47 3.04 -3.80
CA THR A 32 -13.46 4.04 -4.25
C THR A 32 -12.88 5.07 -5.21
N GLY A 33 -11.67 4.89 -5.68
CA GLY A 33 -11.04 5.79 -6.65
C GLY A 33 -11.77 5.80 -8.00
N MET A 34 -11.99 6.98 -8.55
CA MET A 34 -12.54 7.15 -9.91
C MET A 34 -11.48 6.98 -11.00
N GLY A 35 -10.22 7.08 -10.67
CA GLY A 35 -9.05 6.94 -11.54
C GLY A 35 -7.92 6.26 -10.79
N GLY A 36 -6.76 6.09 -11.46
CA GLY A 36 -5.60 5.48 -10.83
C GLY A 36 -5.72 3.95 -10.70
N TYR A 37 -6.45 3.30 -11.60
CA TYR A 37 -6.58 1.85 -11.56
C TYR A 37 -5.27 1.13 -11.91
N ILE A 38 -4.37 1.75 -12.69
CA ILE A 38 -3.03 1.22 -12.98
C ILE A 38 -2.21 1.20 -11.69
N GLU A 39 -2.16 2.33 -10.98
CA GLU A 39 -1.45 2.47 -9.72
C GLU A 39 -2.03 1.51 -8.65
N THR A 40 -3.35 1.41 -8.57
CA THR A 40 -4.03 0.47 -7.65
C THR A 40 -3.63 -0.98 -7.96
N MET A 41 -3.69 -1.38 -9.23
CA MET A 41 -3.44 -2.75 -9.65
C MET A 41 -1.96 -3.15 -9.51
N THR A 42 -1.05 -2.17 -9.63
CA THR A 42 0.40 -2.39 -9.54
C THR A 42 0.99 -2.01 -8.18
N ASP A 43 0.15 -1.69 -7.19
CA ASP A 43 0.57 -1.48 -5.81
C ASP A 43 0.86 -2.82 -5.12
N PRO A 44 2.12 -3.11 -4.72
CA PRO A 44 2.47 -4.35 -4.04
C PRO A 44 1.73 -4.57 -2.71
N SER A 45 1.17 -3.52 -2.11
CA SER A 45 0.39 -3.61 -0.87
C SER A 45 -0.89 -4.45 -1.01
N TYR A 46 -1.32 -4.77 -2.23
CA TYR A 46 -2.45 -5.69 -2.45
C TYR A 46 -2.06 -7.17 -2.50
N ALA A 47 -0.85 -7.55 -2.11
CA ALA A 47 -0.46 -8.97 -2.07
C ALA A 47 -1.43 -9.78 -1.20
N GLY A 48 -1.92 -10.89 -1.76
CA GLY A 48 -2.90 -11.76 -1.11
C GLY A 48 -4.36 -11.25 -1.15
N GLN A 49 -4.65 -10.14 -1.83
CA GLN A 49 -5.98 -9.54 -1.88
C GLN A 49 -6.61 -9.63 -3.27
N ILE A 50 -7.94 -9.72 -3.31
CA ILE A 50 -8.75 -9.53 -4.52
C ILE A 50 -9.25 -8.09 -4.49
N ILE A 51 -8.95 -7.32 -5.55
CA ILE A 51 -9.31 -5.91 -5.65
C ILE A 51 -10.66 -5.74 -6.34
N LEU A 52 -11.61 -5.13 -5.66
CA LEU A 52 -12.88 -4.70 -6.23
C LEU A 52 -12.84 -3.20 -6.53
N GLN A 53 -13.04 -2.84 -7.79
CA GLN A 53 -13.19 -1.45 -8.20
C GLN A 53 -14.65 -1.03 -8.15
N THR A 54 -14.95 0.02 -7.38
CA THR A 54 -16.34 0.51 -7.27
C THR A 54 -16.74 1.41 -8.44
N PHE A 55 -15.76 2.01 -9.14
CA PHE A 55 -16.01 2.80 -10.32
C PHE A 55 -16.54 1.91 -11.45
N PRO A 56 -17.60 2.31 -12.17
CA PRO A 56 -18.32 1.42 -13.08
C PRO A 56 -17.48 0.90 -14.26
N LEU A 57 -16.65 1.76 -14.87
CA LEU A 57 -15.86 1.42 -16.05
C LEU A 57 -14.37 1.52 -15.74
N ILE A 58 -13.64 0.41 -15.89
CA ILE A 58 -12.20 0.32 -15.66
C ILE A 58 -11.50 -0.01 -16.97
N GLY A 59 -10.28 0.50 -17.16
CA GLY A 59 -9.46 0.22 -18.34
C GLY A 59 -9.66 1.21 -19.50
N ASN A 60 -10.41 2.30 -19.31
CA ASN A 60 -10.75 3.26 -20.37
C ASN A 60 -9.54 3.99 -20.97
N TYR A 61 -8.43 4.17 -20.24
CA TYR A 61 -7.18 4.70 -20.79
C TYR A 61 -6.11 3.61 -21.02
N GLY A 62 -6.48 2.34 -20.94
CA GLY A 62 -5.61 1.21 -21.15
C GLY A 62 -4.56 1.03 -20.05
N ILE A 63 -3.51 0.31 -20.35
CA ILE A 63 -2.36 0.07 -19.48
C ILE A 63 -1.16 0.84 -20.01
N ILE A 64 -0.51 1.56 -19.11
CA ILE A 64 0.64 2.42 -19.37
C ILE A 64 1.76 1.96 -18.42
N PRO A 65 2.73 1.13 -18.86
CA PRO A 65 3.76 0.56 -17.99
C PRO A 65 4.65 1.60 -17.28
N ALA A 66 4.79 2.79 -17.88
CA ALA A 66 5.51 3.91 -17.24
C ALA A 66 4.88 4.39 -15.94
N ASP A 67 3.56 4.16 -15.77
CA ASP A 67 2.80 4.57 -14.58
C ASP A 67 2.73 3.46 -13.50
N PHE A 68 3.39 2.31 -13.72
CA PHE A 68 3.41 1.22 -12.74
C PHE A 68 4.12 1.62 -11.45
N GLU A 69 3.48 1.30 -10.33
CA GLU A 69 4.04 1.45 -8.99
C GLU A 69 4.94 0.28 -8.57
N GLY A 70 4.72 -0.88 -9.15
CA GLY A 70 5.51 -2.09 -8.89
C GLY A 70 5.08 -3.24 -9.78
N ARG A 71 5.43 -4.46 -9.37
CA ARG A 71 4.84 -5.68 -9.91
C ARG A 71 3.50 -5.91 -9.22
N SER A 72 2.44 -6.16 -9.98
CA SER A 72 1.16 -6.54 -9.39
C SER A 72 1.28 -7.81 -8.55
N ALA A 73 0.75 -7.76 -7.34
CA ALA A 73 0.75 -8.88 -6.39
C ALA A 73 -0.68 -9.26 -5.96
N ALA A 74 -1.70 -8.63 -6.55
CA ALA A 74 -3.10 -8.94 -6.29
C ALA A 74 -3.45 -10.35 -6.75
N CYS A 75 -4.32 -11.05 -6.00
CA CYS A 75 -4.79 -12.39 -6.34
C CYS A 75 -5.90 -12.37 -7.39
N GLY A 76 -6.64 -11.29 -7.52
CA GLY A 76 -7.76 -11.22 -8.45
C GLY A 76 -8.30 -9.80 -8.62
N TYR A 77 -9.15 -9.61 -9.62
CA TYR A 77 -9.68 -8.31 -9.98
C TYR A 77 -11.18 -8.38 -10.28
N VAL A 78 -11.97 -7.54 -9.63
CA VAL A 78 -13.43 -7.53 -9.73
C VAL A 78 -13.89 -6.16 -10.20
N VAL A 79 -14.61 -6.10 -11.32
CA VAL A 79 -15.12 -4.87 -11.91
C VAL A 79 -16.57 -5.03 -12.39
N ARG A 80 -17.29 -3.93 -12.50
CA ARG A 80 -18.59 -3.94 -13.15
C ARG A 80 -18.45 -4.09 -14.67
N GLU A 81 -17.64 -3.21 -15.27
CA GLU A 81 -17.32 -3.23 -16.69
C GLU A 81 -15.84 -2.94 -16.88
N TRP A 82 -15.24 -3.51 -17.91
CA TRP A 82 -13.91 -3.13 -18.36
C TRP A 82 -13.95 -2.69 -19.83
N CYS A 83 -13.08 -1.76 -20.19
CA CYS A 83 -13.02 -1.19 -21.54
C CYS A 83 -12.19 -2.10 -22.45
N GLU A 84 -12.83 -2.74 -23.43
CA GLU A 84 -12.17 -3.60 -24.43
C GLU A 84 -11.34 -2.81 -25.43
N HIS A 85 -11.74 -1.55 -25.70
CA HIS A 85 -11.11 -0.66 -26.67
C HIS A 85 -10.69 0.65 -26.00
N PRO A 86 -9.61 0.65 -25.22
CA PRO A 86 -9.14 1.85 -24.54
C PRO A 86 -8.71 2.93 -25.53
N PHE A 87 -8.94 4.18 -25.17
CA PHE A 87 -8.54 5.33 -25.98
C PHE A 87 -7.65 6.28 -25.17
N ASN A 88 -6.34 6.16 -25.35
CA ASN A 88 -5.34 7.07 -24.81
C ASN A 88 -4.06 6.94 -25.66
N PHE A 89 -3.40 8.07 -25.96
CA PHE A 89 -2.18 8.07 -26.78
C PHE A 89 -0.99 7.36 -26.10
N ARG A 90 -1.03 7.14 -24.77
CA ARG A 90 -0.01 6.40 -24.01
C ARG A 90 -0.35 4.92 -23.80
N CYS A 91 -1.53 4.48 -24.28
CA CYS A 91 -1.98 3.10 -24.09
C CYS A 91 -1.07 2.13 -24.86
N GLU A 92 -0.51 1.15 -24.17
CA GLU A 92 0.31 0.10 -24.77
C GLU A 92 -0.41 -1.24 -24.86
N MET A 93 -1.36 -1.51 -23.95
CA MET A 93 -2.15 -2.75 -23.96
C MET A 93 -3.48 -2.58 -23.24
N THR A 94 -4.39 -3.54 -23.43
CA THR A 94 -5.67 -3.57 -22.70
C THR A 94 -5.51 -4.09 -21.27
N LEU A 95 -6.48 -3.82 -20.42
CA LEU A 95 -6.54 -4.37 -19.07
C LEU A 95 -6.55 -5.90 -19.07
N ASP A 96 -7.32 -6.51 -19.96
CA ASP A 96 -7.42 -7.97 -20.10
C ASP A 96 -6.07 -8.60 -20.47
N THR A 97 -5.37 -8.01 -21.44
CA THR A 97 -4.02 -8.47 -21.84
C THR A 97 -3.06 -8.42 -20.65
N TYR A 98 -3.01 -7.30 -19.95
CA TYR A 98 -2.13 -7.15 -18.80
C TYR A 98 -2.43 -8.19 -17.69
N LEU A 99 -3.70 -8.37 -17.35
CA LEU A 99 -4.10 -9.33 -16.31
C LEU A 99 -3.74 -10.77 -16.70
N LYS A 100 -3.85 -11.14 -17.99
CA LYS A 100 -3.40 -12.44 -18.49
C LYS A 100 -1.89 -12.63 -18.35
N GLU A 101 -1.10 -11.62 -18.72
CA GLU A 101 0.36 -11.64 -18.61
C GLU A 101 0.81 -11.65 -17.13
N ALA A 102 0.13 -10.92 -16.28
CA ALA A 102 0.41 -10.89 -14.84
C ALA A 102 -0.09 -12.14 -14.09
N GLY A 103 -0.88 -13.01 -14.74
CA GLY A 103 -1.46 -14.20 -14.12
C GLY A 103 -2.54 -13.84 -13.09
N ILE A 104 -3.36 -12.82 -13.35
CA ILE A 104 -4.41 -12.37 -12.42
C ILE A 104 -5.79 -12.67 -13.02
N PRO A 105 -6.60 -13.54 -12.40
CA PRO A 105 -7.96 -13.77 -12.85
C PRO A 105 -8.85 -12.55 -12.54
N GLY A 106 -9.73 -12.23 -13.49
CA GLY A 106 -10.69 -11.14 -13.36
C GLY A 106 -12.13 -11.62 -13.57
N ILE A 107 -13.07 -10.98 -12.91
CA ILE A 107 -14.52 -11.15 -13.12
C ILE A 107 -15.18 -9.79 -13.35
N CYS A 108 -16.01 -9.70 -14.39
CA CYS A 108 -16.79 -8.51 -14.70
C CYS A 108 -18.29 -8.84 -14.85
N GLY A 109 -19.12 -7.81 -15.01
CA GLY A 109 -20.57 -7.97 -15.11
C GLY A 109 -21.27 -8.16 -13.77
N VAL A 110 -20.57 -7.91 -12.65
CA VAL A 110 -21.12 -8.07 -11.29
C VAL A 110 -21.54 -6.72 -10.69
N ASP A 111 -22.47 -6.72 -9.75
CA ASP A 111 -22.88 -5.52 -9.01
C ASP A 111 -21.82 -5.17 -7.94
N THR A 112 -20.79 -4.43 -8.35
CA THR A 112 -19.71 -3.98 -7.48
C THR A 112 -20.20 -3.10 -6.33
N ARG A 113 -21.33 -2.39 -6.50
CA ARG A 113 -21.94 -1.56 -5.45
C ARG A 113 -22.58 -2.41 -4.36
N ALA A 114 -23.31 -3.46 -4.72
CA ALA A 114 -23.91 -4.42 -3.77
C ALA A 114 -22.80 -5.14 -2.98
N ILE A 115 -21.74 -5.60 -3.66
CA ILE A 115 -20.59 -6.25 -3.02
C ILE A 115 -19.90 -5.28 -2.04
N THR A 116 -19.66 -4.03 -2.45
CA THR A 116 -19.08 -2.99 -1.58
C THR A 116 -19.92 -2.77 -0.32
N LYS A 117 -21.26 -2.72 -0.47
CA LYS A 117 -22.17 -2.59 0.68
C LYS A 117 -22.04 -3.77 1.63
N LYS A 118 -22.00 -4.99 1.10
CA LYS A 118 -21.78 -6.22 1.88
C LYS A 118 -20.47 -6.14 2.69
N ILE A 119 -19.35 -5.77 2.07
CA ILE A 119 -18.06 -5.63 2.75
C ILE A 119 -18.12 -4.54 3.83
N ARG A 120 -18.77 -3.42 3.61
CA ARG A 120 -18.91 -2.36 4.62
C ARG A 120 -19.74 -2.79 5.82
N GLU A 121 -20.77 -3.61 5.60
CA GLU A 121 -21.67 -4.10 6.65
C GLU A 121 -21.03 -5.25 7.44
N SER A 122 -20.36 -6.20 6.77
CA SER A 122 -19.83 -7.43 7.37
C SER A 122 -18.33 -7.36 7.71
N GLY A 123 -17.60 -6.40 7.16
CA GLY A 123 -16.14 -6.34 7.19
C GLY A 123 -15.52 -7.01 5.96
N VAL A 124 -14.19 -6.93 5.84
CA VAL A 124 -13.45 -7.65 4.79
C VAL A 124 -13.66 -9.16 4.96
N MET A 125 -13.76 -9.86 3.85
CA MET A 125 -13.99 -11.30 3.82
C MET A 125 -13.17 -11.97 2.74
N ASN A 126 -12.90 -13.26 2.91
CA ASN A 126 -12.24 -14.04 1.89
C ASN A 126 -13.23 -14.41 0.78
N ALA A 127 -12.73 -14.43 -0.43
CA ALA A 127 -13.48 -14.88 -1.60
C ALA A 127 -12.55 -15.63 -2.57
N MET A 128 -13.16 -16.38 -3.48
CA MET A 128 -12.47 -17.06 -4.58
C MET A 128 -13.07 -16.61 -5.91
N ILE A 129 -12.22 -16.28 -6.86
CA ILE A 129 -12.60 -16.14 -8.28
C ILE A 129 -12.34 -17.50 -8.93
N THR A 130 -13.35 -18.09 -9.57
CA THR A 130 -13.25 -19.43 -10.15
C THR A 130 -14.19 -19.61 -11.33
N ASP A 131 -13.89 -20.56 -12.24
CA ASP A 131 -14.77 -20.95 -13.34
C ASP A 131 -15.72 -22.09 -12.96
N ASP A 132 -15.50 -22.74 -11.78
CA ASP A 132 -16.37 -23.75 -11.19
C ASP A 132 -16.82 -23.31 -9.80
N PRO A 133 -18.15 -23.13 -9.56
CA PRO A 133 -18.65 -22.70 -8.26
C PRO A 133 -18.68 -23.79 -7.18
N ASP A 134 -18.45 -25.07 -7.53
CA ASP A 134 -18.36 -26.17 -6.57
C ASP A 134 -16.95 -26.18 -5.93
N VAL A 135 -16.80 -25.42 -4.85
CA VAL A 135 -15.52 -25.19 -4.18
C VAL A 135 -15.59 -25.49 -2.68
N ASP A 136 -14.45 -25.75 -2.07
CA ASP A 136 -14.33 -25.92 -0.62
C ASP A 136 -14.43 -24.55 0.10
N LEU A 137 -15.60 -24.26 0.68
CA LEU A 137 -15.85 -23.04 1.44
C LEU A 137 -14.96 -22.96 2.70
N ALA A 138 -14.59 -24.08 3.30
CA ALA A 138 -13.71 -24.09 4.47
C ALA A 138 -12.29 -23.63 4.08
N ALA A 139 -11.81 -24.03 2.90
CA ALA A 139 -10.54 -23.55 2.36
C ALA A 139 -10.57 -22.02 2.12
N ILE A 140 -11.66 -21.48 1.57
CA ILE A 140 -11.83 -20.03 1.41
C ILE A 140 -11.84 -19.32 2.78
N ALA A 141 -12.62 -19.83 3.73
CA ALA A 141 -12.75 -19.23 5.05
C ALA A 141 -11.43 -19.23 5.84
N SER A 142 -10.61 -20.26 5.67
CA SER A 142 -9.33 -20.41 6.34
C SER A 142 -8.18 -19.63 5.71
N TYR A 143 -8.37 -19.05 4.52
CA TYR A 143 -7.32 -18.29 3.84
C TYR A 143 -6.75 -17.17 4.74
N ARG A 144 -5.43 -17.08 4.76
CA ARG A 144 -4.69 -16.03 5.48
C ARG A 144 -3.56 -15.53 4.60
N ILE A 145 -3.31 -14.24 4.65
CA ILE A 145 -2.15 -13.62 4.01
C ILE A 145 -0.96 -13.86 4.93
N THR A 146 0.04 -14.62 4.48
CA THR A 146 1.27 -14.91 5.21
C THR A 146 2.47 -14.48 4.38
N ASP A 147 3.58 -14.14 5.06
CA ASP A 147 4.85 -13.76 4.42
C ASP A 147 4.69 -12.69 3.32
N ALA A 148 3.72 -11.79 3.50
CA ALA A 148 3.31 -10.84 2.47
C ALA A 148 4.46 -9.88 2.08
N VAL A 149 5.21 -9.39 3.05
CA VAL A 149 6.38 -8.52 2.81
C VAL A 149 7.47 -9.27 2.07
N ALA A 150 7.80 -10.49 2.48
CA ALA A 150 8.83 -11.32 1.82
C ALA A 150 8.48 -11.65 0.36
N ALA A 151 7.18 -11.75 0.03
CA ALA A 151 6.72 -12.03 -1.33
C ALA A 151 6.94 -10.85 -2.29
N VAL A 152 7.00 -9.61 -1.79
CA VAL A 152 7.03 -8.39 -2.62
C VAL A 152 8.31 -7.56 -2.47
N SER A 153 9.08 -7.74 -1.39
CA SER A 153 10.36 -7.07 -1.17
C SER A 153 11.40 -7.45 -2.23
N CYS A 154 12.32 -6.56 -2.54
CA CYS A 154 13.46 -6.86 -3.40
C CYS A 154 14.33 -7.97 -2.78
N ARG A 155 14.91 -8.81 -3.63
CA ARG A 155 15.79 -9.90 -3.17
C ARG A 155 17.25 -9.47 -3.03
N THR A 156 17.65 -8.46 -3.78
CA THR A 156 19.02 -7.94 -3.81
C THR A 156 18.99 -6.43 -3.67
N PRO A 157 19.92 -5.85 -2.90
CA PRO A 157 20.05 -4.41 -2.81
C PRO A 157 20.32 -3.78 -4.20
N TYR A 158 19.78 -2.57 -4.38
CA TYR A 158 20.09 -1.76 -5.56
C TYR A 158 20.09 -0.27 -5.20
N THR A 159 20.65 0.55 -6.10
CA THR A 159 20.76 1.99 -5.87
C THR A 159 20.17 2.75 -7.06
N VAL A 160 19.44 3.81 -6.75
CA VAL A 160 18.94 4.79 -7.75
C VAL A 160 19.48 6.15 -7.35
N SER A 161 20.18 6.82 -8.27
CA SER A 161 20.82 8.11 -8.01
C SER A 161 20.37 9.16 -9.00
N PRO A 162 20.18 10.41 -8.57
CA PRO A 162 20.09 11.56 -9.49
C PRO A 162 21.47 11.89 -10.08
N GLU A 163 21.51 12.77 -11.07
CA GLU A 163 22.79 13.27 -11.62
C GLU A 163 23.62 14.01 -10.55
N ASN A 164 22.95 14.80 -9.69
CA ASN A 164 23.56 15.51 -8.59
C ASN A 164 22.92 15.08 -7.28
N SER A 165 23.64 14.32 -6.46
CA SER A 165 23.13 13.84 -5.18
C SER A 165 23.55 14.77 -4.05
N SER A 166 22.59 15.15 -3.20
CA SER A 166 22.81 15.93 -1.98
C SER A 166 22.68 15.09 -0.71
N HIS A 167 21.93 13.99 -0.78
CA HIS A 167 21.60 13.15 0.38
C HIS A 167 21.70 11.67 0.04
N SER A 168 22.08 10.87 1.02
CA SER A 168 22.10 9.40 0.97
C SER A 168 20.98 8.85 1.84
N VAL A 169 19.96 8.26 1.22
CA VAL A 169 18.83 7.65 1.91
C VAL A 169 18.88 6.14 1.76
N VAL A 170 18.77 5.41 2.85
CA VAL A 170 18.48 3.97 2.82
C VAL A 170 16.97 3.79 2.85
N LEU A 171 16.44 3.04 1.88
CA LEU A 171 15.03 2.67 1.83
C LEU A 171 14.89 1.17 2.12
N LEU A 172 14.11 0.83 3.17
CA LEU A 172 13.74 -0.54 3.47
C LEU A 172 12.50 -0.91 2.66
N ASP A 173 12.67 -1.91 1.79
CA ASP A 173 11.64 -2.34 0.86
C ASP A 173 10.72 -3.40 1.48
N TYR A 174 9.55 -2.96 1.93
CA TYR A 174 8.47 -3.83 2.43
C TYR A 174 7.40 -4.11 1.37
N GLY A 175 7.63 -3.71 0.12
CA GLY A 175 6.69 -3.69 -1.00
C GLY A 175 6.55 -2.27 -1.54
N CYS A 176 7.70 -1.65 -1.81
CA CYS A 176 7.82 -0.23 -2.12
C CYS A 176 7.15 0.14 -3.44
N LYS A 177 6.32 1.17 -3.42
CA LYS A 177 5.89 1.85 -4.63
C LYS A 177 7.05 2.61 -5.26
N LYS A 178 7.22 2.45 -6.58
CA LYS A 178 8.28 3.14 -7.33
C LYS A 178 8.21 4.65 -7.18
N ASN A 179 7.02 5.21 -6.96
CA ASN A 179 6.89 6.65 -6.83
C ASN A 179 7.55 7.21 -5.57
N ILE A 180 7.67 6.42 -4.48
CA ILE A 180 8.46 6.82 -3.30
C ILE A 180 9.92 7.06 -3.71
N ILE A 181 10.51 6.15 -4.46
CA ILE A 181 11.89 6.27 -4.95
C ILE A 181 12.01 7.46 -5.91
N ARG A 182 11.07 7.60 -6.88
CA ARG A 182 11.05 8.71 -7.83
C ARG A 182 11.01 10.07 -7.12
N GLU A 183 10.18 10.20 -6.10
CA GLU A 183 10.04 11.44 -5.33
C GLU A 183 11.28 11.77 -4.49
N LEU A 184 11.97 10.78 -3.94
CA LEU A 184 13.26 10.99 -3.26
C LEU A 184 14.35 11.40 -4.26
N VAL A 185 14.44 10.73 -5.40
CA VAL A 185 15.42 11.07 -6.45
C VAL A 185 15.20 12.48 -7.02
N LYS A 186 13.94 12.90 -7.22
CA LYS A 186 13.60 14.29 -7.60
C LYS A 186 14.10 15.35 -6.59
N ARG A 187 14.31 14.94 -5.32
CA ARG A 187 14.84 15.77 -4.24
C ARG A 187 16.34 15.59 -4.04
N ASN A 188 17.03 15.14 -5.08
CA ASN A 188 18.47 14.92 -5.09
C ASN A 188 18.97 13.90 -4.04
N CYS A 189 18.13 12.91 -3.68
CA CYS A 189 18.53 11.82 -2.82
C CYS A 189 19.08 10.66 -3.66
N THR A 190 20.27 10.16 -3.33
CA THR A 190 20.69 8.81 -3.70
C THR A 190 19.94 7.82 -2.82
N VAL A 191 19.14 6.95 -3.40
CA VAL A 191 18.32 5.97 -2.68
C VAL A 191 18.95 4.59 -2.80
N ARG A 192 19.42 4.05 -1.66
CA ARG A 192 19.90 2.67 -1.55
C ARG A 192 18.75 1.81 -1.03
N VAL A 193 18.17 1.01 -1.90
CA VAL A 193 17.06 0.13 -1.57
C VAL A 193 17.61 -1.19 -1.04
N LEU A 194 17.22 -1.52 0.18
CA LEU A 194 17.59 -2.77 0.85
C LEU A 194 16.35 -3.66 1.03
N PRO A 195 16.51 -5.00 0.99
CA PRO A 195 15.43 -5.92 1.28
C PRO A 195 14.95 -5.79 2.74
N HIS A 196 13.76 -6.28 3.02
CA HIS A 196 13.17 -6.28 4.36
C HIS A 196 14.02 -7.00 5.41
N THR A 197 14.91 -7.90 4.98
CA THR A 197 15.80 -8.68 5.87
C THR A 197 17.06 -7.94 6.28
N ALA A 198 17.28 -6.70 5.83
CA ALA A 198 18.47 -5.93 6.17
C ALA A 198 18.57 -5.68 7.69
N THR A 199 19.74 -5.85 8.25
CA THR A 199 20.00 -5.64 9.68
C THR A 199 20.30 -4.17 9.99
N ALA A 200 20.14 -3.78 11.25
CA ALA A 200 20.47 -2.42 11.70
C ALA A 200 21.95 -2.09 11.48
N GLU A 201 22.86 -3.06 11.65
CA GLU A 201 24.29 -2.89 11.39
C GLU A 201 24.58 -2.62 9.91
N GLU A 202 23.98 -3.41 9.00
CA GLU A 202 24.11 -3.19 7.55
C GLU A 202 23.62 -1.79 7.15
N ILE A 203 22.46 -1.36 7.67
CA ILE A 203 21.88 -0.06 7.39
C ILE A 203 22.80 1.07 7.88
N LEU A 204 23.27 1.02 9.12
CA LEU A 204 24.12 2.04 9.71
C LEU A 204 25.52 2.09 9.11
N SER A 205 26.05 0.95 8.64
CA SER A 205 27.35 0.87 7.94
C SER A 205 27.39 1.71 6.66
N LEU A 206 26.23 1.93 6.03
CA LEU A 206 26.08 2.77 4.85
C LEU A 206 26.10 4.27 5.18
N SER A 207 26.14 4.63 6.45
CA SER A 207 26.12 6.03 6.95
C SER A 207 25.04 6.90 6.27
N PRO A 208 23.74 6.49 6.30
CA PRO A 208 22.70 7.23 5.63
C PRO A 208 22.35 8.53 6.35
N ASP A 209 21.96 9.54 5.61
CA ASP A 209 21.42 10.79 6.13
C ASP A 209 20.01 10.59 6.72
N GLY A 210 19.29 9.57 6.24
CA GLY A 210 17.98 9.18 6.73
C GLY A 210 17.58 7.79 6.23
N VAL A 211 16.63 7.19 6.95
CA VAL A 211 16.03 5.90 6.61
C VAL A 211 14.57 6.08 6.26
N MET A 212 14.19 5.61 5.07
CA MET A 212 12.80 5.56 4.59
C MET A 212 12.24 4.16 4.78
N LEU A 213 11.10 4.05 5.43
CA LEU A 213 10.35 2.80 5.56
C LEU A 213 9.20 2.82 4.56
N SER A 214 9.21 1.91 3.60
CA SER A 214 8.22 1.90 2.54
C SER A 214 6.85 1.43 3.00
N ASN A 215 5.85 1.57 2.14
CA ASN A 215 4.58 0.86 2.22
C ASN A 215 4.77 -0.64 2.03
N GLY A 216 3.71 -1.41 2.27
CA GLY A 216 3.72 -2.86 2.06
C GLY A 216 2.40 -3.53 2.45
N PRO A 217 2.26 -4.84 2.18
CA PRO A 217 1.08 -5.63 2.45
C PRO A 217 1.09 -6.30 3.83
N GLY A 218 -0.06 -6.88 4.20
CA GLY A 218 -0.21 -7.82 5.31
C GLY A 218 -0.48 -7.19 6.67
N ASP A 219 -0.39 -8.01 7.71
CA ASP A 219 -0.51 -7.59 9.11
C ASP A 219 0.85 -7.05 9.58
N PRO A 220 0.93 -5.80 10.05
CA PRO A 220 2.19 -5.26 10.55
C PRO A 220 2.78 -6.07 11.72
N ALA A 221 1.95 -6.68 12.55
CA ALA A 221 2.40 -7.46 13.72
C ALA A 221 3.10 -8.79 13.37
N ASP A 222 2.96 -9.26 12.13
CA ASP A 222 3.64 -10.47 11.66
C ASP A 222 5.13 -10.23 11.37
N ASN A 223 5.55 -8.98 11.17
CA ASN A 223 6.90 -8.57 10.76
C ASN A 223 7.83 -8.35 11.98
N LYS A 224 8.00 -9.38 12.80
CA LYS A 224 8.72 -9.28 14.09
C LYS A 224 10.20 -8.95 13.95
N ALA A 225 10.85 -9.46 12.91
CA ALA A 225 12.27 -9.20 12.63
C ALA A 225 12.48 -7.74 12.23
N GLU A 226 11.65 -7.22 11.35
CA GLU A 226 11.67 -5.83 10.88
C GLU A 226 11.41 -4.86 12.05
N ILE A 227 10.44 -5.17 12.91
CA ILE A 227 10.13 -4.39 14.12
C ILE A 227 11.36 -4.33 15.05
N ALA A 228 12.08 -5.45 15.25
CA ALA A 228 13.28 -5.48 16.06
C ALA A 228 14.39 -4.59 15.48
N VAL A 229 14.63 -4.67 14.17
CA VAL A 229 15.60 -3.80 13.47
C VAL A 229 15.25 -2.32 13.63
N LEU A 230 13.97 -1.95 13.52
CA LEU A 230 13.53 -0.56 13.69
C LEU A 230 13.69 -0.08 15.13
N SER A 231 13.49 -0.94 16.12
CA SER A 231 13.77 -0.61 17.53
C SER A 231 15.26 -0.28 17.76
N GLU A 232 16.16 -0.97 17.06
CA GLU A 232 17.60 -0.70 17.12
C GLU A 232 18.02 0.59 16.39
N LEU A 233 17.31 0.96 15.31
CA LEU A 233 17.59 2.17 14.52
C LEU A 233 17.06 3.45 15.17
N ALA A 234 16.03 3.33 15.99
CA ALA A 234 15.34 4.48 16.60
C ALA A 234 16.30 5.38 17.37
N GLY A 235 16.29 6.68 17.06
CA GLY A 235 17.16 7.70 17.64
C GLY A 235 18.59 7.74 17.10
N LYS A 236 19.04 6.75 16.31
CA LYS A 236 20.39 6.72 15.72
C LYS A 236 20.47 7.47 14.38
N VAL A 237 19.38 7.51 13.64
CA VAL A 237 19.27 8.14 12.32
C VAL A 237 17.85 8.70 12.16
N PRO A 238 17.63 9.77 11.37
CA PRO A 238 16.28 10.22 11.03
C PRO A 238 15.49 9.13 10.30
N ILE A 239 14.23 8.92 10.71
CA ILE A 239 13.37 7.89 10.11
C ILE A 239 12.07 8.50 9.63
N PHE A 240 11.65 8.16 8.41
CA PHE A 240 10.32 8.44 7.90
C PHE A 240 9.63 7.15 7.44
N GLY A 241 8.41 6.90 7.95
CA GLY A 241 7.60 5.73 7.61
C GLY A 241 6.33 6.06 6.84
N ILE A 242 6.05 5.30 5.78
CA ILE A 242 4.83 5.43 4.95
C ILE A 242 4.00 4.14 5.06
N CYS A 243 2.72 4.25 5.38
CA CYS A 243 1.72 3.19 5.43
C CYS A 243 2.18 2.01 6.32
N LEU A 244 2.64 0.88 5.77
CA LEU A 244 3.20 -0.21 6.59
C LEU A 244 4.40 0.28 7.41
N GLY A 245 5.28 1.08 6.84
CA GLY A 245 6.42 1.66 7.56
C GLY A 245 6.02 2.53 8.76
N HIS A 246 4.90 3.25 8.68
CA HIS A 246 4.31 3.95 9.82
C HIS A 246 3.89 2.98 10.93
N GLN A 247 3.23 1.88 10.56
CA GLN A 247 2.72 0.88 11.49
C GLN A 247 3.88 0.12 12.17
N LEU A 248 4.88 -0.30 11.39
CA LEU A 248 6.08 -0.99 11.91
C LEU A 248 6.87 -0.10 12.86
N LEU A 249 7.03 1.19 12.54
CA LEU A 249 7.71 2.14 13.43
C LEU A 249 6.95 2.31 14.74
N ALA A 250 5.62 2.43 14.70
CA ALA A 250 4.80 2.51 15.91
C ALA A 250 4.95 1.25 16.78
N LEU A 251 4.92 0.05 16.18
CA LEU A 251 5.13 -1.23 16.89
C LEU A 251 6.53 -1.32 17.49
N ALA A 252 7.56 -0.90 16.75
CA ALA A 252 8.95 -0.89 17.21
C ALA A 252 9.17 0.00 18.46
N LEU A 253 8.34 1.01 18.61
CA LEU A 253 8.36 1.94 19.75
C LEU A 253 7.37 1.56 20.88
N GLY A 254 6.82 0.35 20.85
CA GLY A 254 5.92 -0.18 21.88
C GLY A 254 4.45 0.18 21.68
N GLY A 255 4.08 0.75 20.54
CA GLY A 255 2.71 1.00 20.15
C GLY A 255 1.95 -0.28 19.78
N LYS A 256 0.69 -0.12 19.39
CA LYS A 256 -0.20 -1.21 18.97
C LYS A 256 -0.88 -0.86 17.66
N THR A 257 -1.21 -1.89 16.88
CA THR A 257 -2.04 -1.77 15.68
C THR A 257 -3.31 -2.57 15.84
N GLU A 258 -4.34 -2.19 15.09
CA GLU A 258 -5.63 -2.89 15.04
C GLU A 258 -6.10 -3.04 13.59
N LYS A 259 -6.81 -4.14 13.31
CA LYS A 259 -7.43 -4.36 12.00
C LYS A 259 -8.71 -3.54 11.90
N LEU A 260 -8.81 -2.72 10.85
CA LEU A 260 -10.02 -1.97 10.54
C LEU A 260 -11.07 -2.89 9.92
N LYS A 261 -12.33 -2.56 10.10
CA LYS A 261 -13.46 -3.37 9.61
C LYS A 261 -13.39 -3.62 8.09
N TYR A 262 -13.07 -2.58 7.31
CA TYR A 262 -12.91 -2.69 5.85
C TYR A 262 -11.73 -1.86 5.32
N GLY A 263 -11.00 -1.16 6.19
CA GLY A 263 -9.83 -0.34 5.84
C GLY A 263 -10.18 0.94 5.08
N HIS A 264 -9.13 1.72 4.79
CA HIS A 264 -9.23 2.92 3.96
C HIS A 264 -8.54 2.66 2.63
N ARG A 265 -9.31 2.75 1.52
CA ARG A 265 -8.79 2.57 0.16
C ARG A 265 -9.45 3.54 -0.79
N GLY A 266 -8.62 4.30 -1.50
CA GLY A 266 -9.04 5.31 -2.47
C GLY A 266 -8.24 6.60 -2.34
N VAL A 267 -8.55 7.54 -3.22
CA VAL A 267 -7.85 8.83 -3.36
C VAL A 267 -8.60 10.00 -2.70
N ASN A 268 -9.65 9.70 -1.95
CA ASN A 268 -10.59 10.65 -1.38
C ASN A 268 -10.74 10.52 0.14
N GLN A 269 -9.64 10.19 0.82
CA GLN A 269 -9.61 10.06 2.28
C GLN A 269 -9.19 11.38 2.92
N PRO A 270 -10.10 12.05 3.67
CA PRO A 270 -9.78 13.33 4.29
C PRO A 270 -8.97 13.12 5.57
N VAL A 271 -7.85 13.81 5.67
CA VAL A 271 -6.94 13.75 6.83
C VAL A 271 -6.70 15.16 7.38
N THR A 272 -6.93 15.34 8.66
CA THR A 272 -6.71 16.61 9.36
C THR A 272 -5.34 16.62 10.03
N ASP A 273 -4.52 17.61 9.70
CA ASP A 273 -3.31 17.95 10.43
C ASP A 273 -3.69 18.64 11.76
N LEU A 274 -3.37 18.02 12.87
CA LEU A 274 -3.74 18.50 14.20
C LEU A 274 -2.97 19.74 14.65
N VAL A 275 -1.86 20.09 13.99
CA VAL A 275 -1.08 21.30 14.25
C VAL A 275 -1.62 22.48 13.44
N SER A 276 -1.69 22.35 12.12
CA SER A 276 -2.18 23.43 11.25
C SER A 276 -3.70 23.56 11.23
N LYS A 277 -4.43 22.55 11.71
CA LYS A 277 -5.91 22.42 11.68
C LYS A 277 -6.48 22.41 10.25
N ARG A 278 -5.68 22.10 9.27
CA ARG A 278 -6.11 21.95 7.87
C ARG A 278 -6.45 20.49 7.57
N THR A 279 -7.44 20.30 6.73
CA THR A 279 -7.81 18.97 6.20
C THR A 279 -7.36 18.87 4.76
N TYR A 280 -6.70 17.78 4.42
CA TYR A 280 -6.18 17.44 3.10
C TYR A 280 -6.84 16.18 2.57
N MET A 281 -7.06 16.12 1.26
CA MET A 281 -7.47 14.88 0.61
C MET A 281 -6.24 14.03 0.33
N THR A 282 -6.29 12.76 0.72
CA THR A 282 -5.15 11.84 0.64
C THR A 282 -5.50 10.55 -0.07
N SER A 283 -4.48 9.94 -0.68
CA SER A 283 -4.54 8.58 -1.21
C SER A 283 -4.18 7.58 -0.11
N GLN A 284 -5.01 6.55 0.07
CA GLN A 284 -4.80 5.53 1.09
C GLN A 284 -5.05 4.12 0.56
N ASN A 285 -4.34 3.16 1.10
CA ASN A 285 -4.55 1.72 0.89
C ASN A 285 -4.02 0.95 2.10
N HIS A 286 -4.85 0.83 3.15
CA HIS A 286 -4.46 0.06 4.33
C HIS A 286 -5.66 -0.59 5.01
N GLY A 287 -5.43 -1.75 5.65
CA GLY A 287 -6.42 -2.50 6.43
C GLY A 287 -6.17 -2.46 7.94
N TYR A 288 -5.05 -1.89 8.37
CA TYR A 288 -4.65 -1.75 9.77
C TYR A 288 -4.37 -0.30 10.10
N ALA A 289 -4.49 0.06 11.37
CA ALA A 289 -4.20 1.40 11.86
C ALA A 289 -3.46 1.36 13.20
N VAL A 290 -2.69 2.39 13.50
CA VAL A 290 -2.03 2.57 14.80
C VAL A 290 -3.07 3.01 15.83
N VAL A 291 -3.10 2.35 16.99
CA VAL A 291 -3.96 2.73 18.12
C VAL A 291 -3.40 3.99 18.79
N SER A 292 -4.06 5.13 18.61
CA SER A 292 -3.59 6.45 19.04
C SER A 292 -3.13 6.51 20.49
N ASP A 293 -3.85 5.84 21.39
CA ASP A 293 -3.55 5.86 22.83
C ASP A 293 -2.28 5.08 23.19
N SER A 294 -1.91 4.11 22.35
CA SER A 294 -0.75 3.25 22.61
C SER A 294 0.60 3.94 22.39
N ILE A 295 0.62 5.06 21.64
CA ILE A 295 1.87 5.76 21.31
C ILE A 295 2.11 7.05 22.11
N ARG A 296 1.22 7.40 23.04
CA ARG A 296 1.24 8.68 23.79
C ARG A 296 2.53 8.92 24.58
N GLN A 297 3.24 7.88 24.98
CA GLN A 297 4.46 8.01 25.77
C GLN A 297 5.71 8.28 24.91
N VAL A 298 5.64 7.96 23.62
CA VAL A 298 6.79 7.99 22.72
C VAL A 298 6.63 8.94 21.54
N GLY A 299 5.40 9.34 21.22
CA GLY A 299 5.09 10.21 20.09
C GLY A 299 3.77 10.95 20.25
N ALA A 300 3.51 11.84 19.29
CA ALA A 300 2.30 12.62 19.22
C ALA A 300 1.57 12.37 17.90
N VAL A 301 0.28 12.07 17.95
CA VAL A 301 -0.55 11.99 16.73
C VAL A 301 -0.53 13.33 16.03
N ARG A 302 -0.03 13.35 14.82
CA ARG A 302 0.05 14.53 13.96
C ARG A 302 -1.13 14.64 13.00
N PHE A 303 -1.50 13.51 12.41
CA PHE A 303 -2.57 13.44 11.43
C PHE A 303 -3.68 12.48 11.87
N ARG A 304 -4.93 12.86 11.58
CA ARG A 304 -6.11 12.07 11.94
C ARG A 304 -7.11 12.05 10.79
N ASN A 305 -7.68 10.89 10.50
CA ASN A 305 -8.77 10.76 9.54
C ASN A 305 -9.97 11.58 9.99
N ALA A 306 -10.52 12.41 9.12
CA ALA A 306 -11.62 13.29 9.47
C ALA A 306 -12.98 12.58 9.54
N ASN A 307 -13.10 11.36 8.96
CA ASN A 307 -14.35 10.60 8.95
C ASN A 307 -14.55 9.77 10.23
N ASP A 308 -13.49 9.09 10.69
CA ASP A 308 -13.59 8.11 11.79
C ASP A 308 -12.61 8.32 12.94
N GLY A 309 -11.70 9.29 12.80
CA GLY A 309 -10.72 9.62 13.83
C GLY A 309 -9.51 8.69 13.91
N THR A 310 -9.33 7.78 12.96
CA THR A 310 -8.17 6.88 12.85
C THR A 310 -6.85 7.68 12.84
N CYS A 311 -5.80 7.12 13.46
CA CYS A 311 -4.45 7.69 13.42
C CYS A 311 -3.88 7.62 12.01
N GLU A 312 -3.55 8.77 11.45
CA GLU A 312 -3.04 8.91 10.08
C GLU A 312 -1.58 9.41 10.02
N GLY A 313 -0.98 9.62 11.18
CA GLY A 313 0.43 9.97 11.25
C GLY A 313 0.86 10.39 12.64
N VAL A 314 2.14 10.17 12.92
CA VAL A 314 2.75 10.39 14.24
C VAL A 314 4.09 11.08 14.09
N ASP A 315 4.34 12.08 14.93
CA ASP A 315 5.64 12.68 15.14
C ASP A 315 6.31 12.07 16.38
N TYR A 316 7.60 11.73 16.27
CA TYR A 316 8.47 11.22 17.35
C TYR A 316 9.69 12.15 17.53
N PRO A 317 9.52 13.34 18.11
CA PRO A 317 10.54 14.39 18.10
C PRO A 317 11.87 13.98 18.74
N GLU A 318 11.81 13.26 19.87
CA GLU A 318 12.99 12.81 20.62
C GLU A 318 13.81 11.77 19.84
N LEU A 319 13.16 11.06 18.89
CA LEU A 319 13.78 10.04 18.07
C LEU A 319 14.10 10.52 16.64
N ARG A 320 13.82 11.79 16.35
CA ARG A 320 13.96 12.37 14.99
C ARG A 320 13.24 11.55 13.93
N ALA A 321 12.07 11.06 14.28
CA ALA A 321 11.28 10.25 13.39
C ALA A 321 9.87 10.82 13.24
N PHE A 322 9.26 10.55 12.10
CA PHE A 322 7.85 10.81 11.85
C PHE A 322 7.31 9.83 10.82
N SER A 323 6.00 9.70 10.77
CA SER A 323 5.39 8.72 9.89
C SER A 323 3.97 9.11 9.51
N VAL A 324 3.52 8.65 8.34
CA VAL A 324 2.16 8.87 7.84
C VAL A 324 1.55 7.55 7.36
N GLN A 325 0.26 7.39 7.61
CA GLN A 325 -0.50 6.22 7.17
C GLN A 325 -0.89 6.31 5.70
N PHE A 326 -1.17 7.52 5.21
CA PHE A 326 -1.50 7.80 3.82
C PHE A 326 -0.25 7.84 2.93
N HIS A 327 -0.46 7.93 1.62
CA HIS A 327 0.60 7.90 0.60
C HIS A 327 0.96 9.31 0.13
N PRO A 328 2.01 9.95 0.68
CA PRO A 328 2.41 11.32 0.30
C PRO A 328 3.06 11.38 -1.09
N GLU A 329 3.54 10.24 -1.60
CA GLU A 329 4.11 10.10 -2.94
C GLU A 329 3.07 10.05 -4.05
N ALA A 330 1.79 9.80 -3.70
CA ALA A 330 0.72 9.71 -4.69
C ALA A 330 0.37 11.09 -5.24
N VAL A 331 0.23 11.21 -6.55
CA VAL A 331 -0.07 12.47 -7.26
C VAL A 331 -1.34 13.16 -6.74
N LEU A 332 -2.31 12.38 -6.27
CA LEU A 332 -3.59 12.88 -5.77
C LEU A 332 -3.60 13.16 -4.26
N THR A 333 -2.45 13.05 -3.58
CA THR A 333 -2.34 13.44 -2.17
C THR A 333 -1.95 14.92 -2.08
N GLU A 334 -2.87 15.74 -1.59
CA GLU A 334 -2.57 17.13 -1.25
C GLU A 334 -1.50 17.19 -0.15
N TYR A 335 -0.63 18.21 -0.21
CA TYR A 335 0.47 18.39 0.78
C TYR A 335 1.52 17.26 0.83
N GLY A 336 1.42 16.23 -0.01
CA GLY A 336 2.34 15.09 0.01
C GLY A 336 3.79 15.48 -0.30
N HIS A 337 4.00 16.40 -1.22
CA HIS A 337 5.33 16.90 -1.59
C HIS A 337 6.04 17.62 -0.43
N ASP A 338 5.32 18.39 0.39
CA ASP A 338 5.89 19.08 1.54
C ASP A 338 6.29 18.10 2.65
N ILE A 339 5.52 17.03 2.84
CA ILE A 339 5.85 15.96 3.81
C ILE A 339 7.16 15.28 3.43
N LEU A 340 7.33 14.91 2.16
CA LEU A 340 8.57 14.32 1.66
C LEU A 340 9.75 15.30 1.71
N TYR A 341 9.52 16.58 1.46
CA TYR A 341 10.53 17.62 1.59
C TYR A 341 10.99 17.79 3.05
N ASN A 342 10.07 17.73 4.01
CA ASN A 342 10.40 17.79 5.43
C ASN A 342 11.31 16.65 5.88
N PHE A 343 11.20 15.45 5.27
CA PHE A 343 12.13 14.37 5.52
C PHE A 343 13.55 14.71 5.05
N CYS A 344 13.69 15.27 3.86
CA CYS A 344 15.00 15.71 3.34
C CYS A 344 15.64 16.78 4.24
N ILE A 345 14.84 17.76 4.73
CA ILE A 345 15.32 18.76 5.70
C ILE A 345 15.79 18.12 7.01
N ALA A 346 15.08 17.08 7.50
CA ALA A 346 15.48 16.39 8.71
C ALA A 346 16.81 15.65 8.52
N ALA A 347 17.03 15.06 7.35
CA ALA A 347 18.29 14.43 6.96
C ALA A 347 19.45 15.46 6.88
N GLU A 348 19.22 16.62 6.28
CA GLU A 348 20.21 17.72 6.23
C GLU A 348 20.66 18.16 7.63
N LYS A 349 19.70 18.43 8.52
CA LYS A 349 20.00 18.89 9.88
C LYS A 349 20.71 17.84 10.74
N PHE A 350 20.64 16.59 10.37
CA PHE A 350 21.36 15.52 11.05
C PHE A 350 22.86 15.60 10.77
N ASN A 351 23.25 15.89 9.54
CA ASN A 351 24.65 15.95 9.10
C ASN A 351 25.38 17.23 9.51
N CYS A 352 24.64 18.29 9.84
CA CYS A 352 25.23 19.56 10.29
C CYS A 352 25.65 19.55 11.77
N ARG A 353 25.62 18.41 12.45
CA ARG A 353 26.07 18.21 13.84
C ARG A 353 27.30 17.34 13.91
#